data_a83f08a223dbd4fff090cb85ec02fc11
#
_entry.id   a83f08a223dbd4fff090cb85ec02fc11
#
_cell.length_a   1.000
_cell.length_b   1.000
_cell.length_c   1.000
_cell.angle_alpha   90.00
_cell.angle_beta   90.00
_cell.angle_gamma   90.00
#
_symmetry.space_group_name_H-M   'P 1'
#
loop_
_entity.id
_entity.type
_entity.pdbx_description
1 polymer ?
#
loop_
_entity_poly.entity_id
_entity_poly.type
_entity_poly.pdbx_seq_one_letter_code
_entity_poly.pdbx_strand_id
1 'polypeptide(L)'
;MSLVIGFGPGPEPDGPRDGTRDGARSGPTGGHGGEHIRATASLATGLHTRARHFARQGALHGVEITLAPWVAHQIFDASMSELADTVVDPVDVLGPGFRELTEALRAAPDWPARFALVDSALVRWTRSAHLGRSPAGELLGAWDLLVRSAGTITVRDLAAATGWSQRHLENLFREQFGLTPKRLARIIRLRRALRLLITGTTPADTAYACGFSDQAHLTNEFTALVGMPPRRFLAARGTEGLPSHWVAG
;
A
#
# COMPACT_ATOMS: atom_id res chain seq x y z
N MET A 1 0.69 -4.88 0.95
CA MET A 1 1.84 -4.30 0.23
C MET A 1 1.56 -4.33 -1.25
N SER A 2 2.04 -3.36 -2.01
CA SER A 2 1.74 -3.31 -3.44
C SER A 2 3.02 -3.39 -4.26
N LEU A 3 2.96 -4.18 -5.33
CA LEU A 3 3.95 -4.24 -6.39
C LEU A 3 3.27 -3.75 -7.67
N VAL A 4 3.69 -2.62 -8.20
CA VAL A 4 3.20 -2.08 -9.47
C VAL A 4 4.23 -2.37 -10.53
N ILE A 5 3.82 -3.03 -11.60
CA ILE A 5 4.66 -3.37 -12.75
C ILE A 5 4.14 -2.58 -13.95
N GLY A 6 4.86 -1.54 -14.33
CA GLY A 6 4.58 -0.76 -15.53
C GLY A 6 5.31 -1.36 -16.74
N PHE A 7 4.59 -1.56 -17.84
CA PHE A 7 5.17 -2.07 -19.09
C PHE A 7 4.59 -1.39 -20.35
N GLY A 8 3.81 -0.32 -20.18
CA GLY A 8 3.31 0.48 -21.28
C GLY A 8 4.41 1.25 -22.03
N PRO A 9 4.08 1.87 -23.18
CA PRO A 9 5.01 2.74 -23.85
C PRO A 9 5.50 3.81 -22.87
N GLY A 10 6.82 3.98 -22.79
CA GLY A 10 7.40 5.08 -22.04
C GLY A 10 6.87 6.41 -22.56
N PRO A 11 7.11 7.54 -21.84
CA PRO A 11 6.74 8.85 -22.36
C PRO A 11 7.27 8.97 -23.77
N GLU A 12 6.40 9.35 -24.71
CA GLU A 12 6.85 9.69 -26.08
C GLU A 12 8.01 10.67 -25.95
N PRO A 13 9.12 10.47 -26.69
CA PRO A 13 10.19 11.46 -26.71
C PRO A 13 9.53 12.77 -27.16
N ASP A 14 9.77 13.86 -26.39
CA ASP A 14 9.27 15.20 -26.71
C ASP A 14 9.40 15.46 -28.20
N GLY A 15 8.27 15.51 -28.91
CA GLY A 15 8.25 16.01 -30.29
C GLY A 15 8.76 17.45 -30.32
N PRO A 16 9.20 17.96 -31.47
CA PRO A 16 9.79 19.29 -31.57
C PRO A 16 8.88 20.31 -30.93
N ARG A 17 9.39 21.02 -29.94
CA ARG A 17 8.69 22.08 -29.21
C ARG A 17 8.38 23.20 -30.17
N ASP A 18 7.18 23.24 -30.70
CA ASP A 18 6.67 24.43 -31.38
C ASP A 18 6.49 25.53 -30.34
N GLY A 19 7.24 26.62 -30.54
CA GLY A 19 7.40 27.65 -29.55
C GLY A 19 6.22 28.63 -29.54
N THR A 20 5.15 28.30 -28.87
CA THR A 20 4.13 29.29 -28.47
C THR A 20 4.08 29.38 -26.95
N ARG A 21 4.76 30.42 -26.46
CA ARG A 21 4.64 30.89 -25.09
C ARG A 21 3.22 31.38 -24.87
N ASP A 22 2.45 30.68 -24.05
CA ASP A 22 1.30 31.28 -23.40
C ASP A 22 1.46 31.17 -21.88
N GLY A 23 1.44 32.35 -21.24
CA GLY A 23 1.79 32.52 -19.86
C GLY A 23 0.65 32.11 -18.94
N ALA A 24 0.72 30.95 -18.35
CA ALA A 24 -0.10 30.57 -17.20
C ALA A 24 0.69 30.85 -15.92
N ARG A 25 0.28 31.88 -15.21
CA ARG A 25 0.78 32.28 -13.88
C ARG A 25 0.53 31.16 -12.89
N SER A 26 1.60 30.56 -12.41
CA SER A 26 1.59 29.67 -11.24
C SER A 26 1.28 30.48 -9.98
N GLY A 27 0.09 30.28 -9.42
CA GLY A 27 -0.25 30.75 -8.07
C GLY A 27 0.54 29.95 -7.02
N PRO A 28 0.83 30.55 -5.86
CA PRO A 28 1.61 29.89 -4.82
C PRO A 28 0.75 28.81 -4.13
N THR A 29 1.00 27.56 -4.40
CA THR A 29 0.51 26.44 -3.58
C THR A 29 1.38 26.32 -2.35
N GLY A 30 0.77 26.65 -1.20
CA GLY A 30 1.38 26.57 0.11
C GLY A 30 1.95 25.18 0.42
N GLY A 31 3.18 25.19 0.94
CA GLY A 31 3.99 24.03 1.17
C GLY A 31 3.44 23.09 2.24
N HIS A 32 3.34 21.83 1.87
CA HIS A 32 3.58 20.72 2.76
C HIS A 32 4.55 19.83 1.99
N GLY A 33 5.74 19.62 2.54
CA GLY A 33 6.83 18.88 1.92
C GLY A 33 6.47 17.43 1.65
N GLY A 34 5.74 17.16 0.58
CA GLY A 34 5.55 15.86 0.00
C GLY A 34 6.75 15.57 -0.88
N GLU A 35 7.51 14.56 -0.56
CA GLU A 35 8.58 14.03 -1.41
C GLU A 35 7.93 13.54 -2.72
N HIS A 36 8.10 14.30 -3.80
CA HIS A 36 7.63 13.93 -5.13
C HIS A 36 8.51 12.80 -5.66
N ILE A 37 8.09 11.57 -5.42
CA ILE A 37 8.72 10.41 -6.05
C ILE A 37 8.24 10.38 -7.49
N ARG A 38 9.14 10.61 -8.44
CA ARG A 38 8.87 10.32 -9.86
C ARG A 38 8.70 8.81 -9.96
N ALA A 39 7.47 8.34 -10.11
CA ALA A 39 7.23 6.93 -10.34
C ALA A 39 7.93 6.55 -11.65
N THR A 40 8.98 5.79 -11.56
CA THR A 40 9.44 4.94 -12.65
C THR A 40 8.29 4.02 -13.06
N ALA A 41 8.32 3.41 -14.23
CA ALA A 41 7.23 2.57 -14.72
C ALA A 41 6.84 1.41 -13.76
N SER A 42 7.67 1.09 -12.77
CA SER A 42 7.43 0.03 -11.78
C SER A 42 7.86 0.49 -10.39
N LEU A 43 7.16 0.03 -9.36
CA LEU A 43 7.49 0.33 -7.96
C LEU A 43 7.03 -0.79 -7.01
N ALA A 44 7.76 -1.00 -5.93
CA ALA A 44 7.37 -1.83 -4.80
C ALA A 44 7.18 -0.96 -3.56
N THR A 45 6.10 -1.21 -2.81
CA THR A 45 5.79 -0.43 -1.61
C THR A 45 5.56 -1.33 -0.41
N GLY A 46 6.05 -0.89 0.75
CA GLY A 46 5.64 -1.42 2.04
C GLY A 46 4.25 -0.96 2.46
N LEU A 47 3.92 -1.22 3.71
CA LEU A 47 2.73 -0.62 4.34
C LEU A 47 3.01 0.85 4.65
N HIS A 48 2.06 1.72 4.33
CA HIS A 48 2.17 3.15 4.60
C HIS A 48 1.32 3.57 5.79
N THR A 49 1.90 4.41 6.63
CA THR A 49 1.23 5.02 7.80
C THR A 49 0.84 6.48 7.56
N ARG A 50 1.16 7.00 6.38
CA ARG A 50 0.83 8.36 5.93
C ARG A 50 0.61 8.39 4.42
N ALA A 51 -0.14 9.38 3.94
CA ALA A 51 -0.34 9.60 2.51
C ALA A 51 0.98 9.88 1.79
N ARG A 52 1.11 9.32 0.60
CA ARG A 52 2.17 9.65 -0.34
C ARG A 52 1.57 10.08 -1.66
N HIS A 53 2.12 11.12 -2.23
CA HIS A 53 1.72 11.62 -3.54
C HIS A 53 2.71 11.14 -4.60
N PHE A 54 2.18 10.47 -5.60
CA PHE A 54 2.96 10.04 -6.76
C PHE A 54 2.59 10.91 -7.94
N ALA A 55 3.56 11.62 -8.51
CA ALA A 55 3.38 12.28 -9.79
C ALA A 55 3.49 11.22 -10.91
N ARG A 56 2.41 10.99 -11.63
CA ARG A 56 2.38 10.11 -12.79
C ARG A 56 2.53 10.97 -14.06
N GLN A 57 3.48 10.63 -14.91
CA GLN A 57 3.60 11.22 -16.25
C GLN A 57 3.20 10.18 -17.30
N GLY A 58 2.22 10.51 -18.12
CA GLY A 58 1.74 9.65 -19.22
C GLY A 58 0.76 8.55 -18.81
N ALA A 59 0.26 7.81 -19.79
CA ALA A 59 -0.59 6.64 -19.60
C ALA A 59 0.27 5.45 -19.17
N LEU A 60 0.03 4.94 -17.96
CA LEU A 60 0.70 3.73 -17.47
C LEU A 60 -0.19 2.52 -17.76
N HIS A 61 0.29 1.62 -18.62
CA HIS A 61 -0.25 0.28 -18.73
C HIS A 61 0.56 -0.64 -17.81
N GLY A 62 -0.12 -1.34 -16.92
CA GLY A 62 0.58 -2.16 -15.94
C GLY A 62 -0.33 -3.09 -15.16
N VAL A 63 0.29 -3.88 -14.31
CA VAL A 63 -0.37 -4.76 -13.33
C VAL A 63 -0.02 -4.27 -11.94
N GLU A 64 -1.03 -4.12 -11.08
CA GLU A 64 -0.84 -3.94 -9.64
C GLU A 64 -1.10 -5.27 -8.94
N ILE A 65 -0.13 -5.71 -8.14
CA ILE A 65 -0.22 -6.92 -7.32
C ILE A 65 -0.26 -6.50 -5.87
N THR A 66 -1.35 -6.84 -5.18
CA THR A 66 -1.45 -6.66 -3.74
C THR A 66 -1.01 -7.94 -3.03
N LEU A 67 0.07 -7.83 -2.25
CA LEU A 67 0.64 -8.93 -1.50
C LEU A 67 0.23 -8.85 -0.03
N ALA A 68 -0.12 -10.00 0.56
CA ALA A 68 -0.15 -10.10 2.02
C ALA A 68 1.26 -9.80 2.58
N PRO A 69 1.37 -9.10 3.73
CA PRO A 69 2.68 -8.71 4.26
C PRO A 69 3.66 -9.87 4.43
N TRP A 70 3.18 -11.02 4.91
CA TRP A 70 4.01 -12.23 5.07
C TRP A 70 4.46 -12.83 3.74
N VAL A 71 3.67 -12.69 2.66
CA VAL A 71 4.10 -13.13 1.33
C VAL A 71 5.19 -12.19 0.82
N ALA A 72 5.02 -10.90 0.98
CA ALA A 72 6.07 -9.93 0.63
C ALA A 72 7.36 -10.17 1.42
N HIS A 73 7.26 -10.48 2.74
CA HIS A 73 8.41 -10.85 3.56
C HIS A 73 9.13 -12.11 3.06
N GLN A 74 8.41 -13.06 2.49
CA GLN A 74 9.00 -14.26 1.91
C GLN A 74 9.75 -13.99 0.61
N ILE A 75 9.17 -13.18 -0.28
CA ILE A 75 9.68 -13.00 -1.64
C ILE A 75 10.63 -11.81 -1.80
N PHE A 76 10.51 -10.78 -0.95
CA PHE A 76 11.41 -9.63 -0.99
C PHE A 76 12.68 -9.91 -0.19
N ASP A 77 13.83 -9.70 -0.80
CA ASP A 77 15.10 -9.79 -0.10
C ASP A 77 15.40 -8.49 0.67
N ALA A 78 14.48 -8.14 1.56
CA ALA A 78 14.57 -6.94 2.38
C ALA A 78 13.82 -7.12 3.70
N SER A 79 14.21 -6.36 4.72
CA SER A 79 13.45 -6.26 5.96
C SER A 79 12.13 -5.51 5.71
N MET A 80 11.02 -6.06 6.18
CA MET A 80 9.72 -5.38 6.05
C MET A 80 9.69 -4.04 6.80
N SER A 81 10.47 -3.90 7.87
CA SER A 81 10.59 -2.64 8.61
C SER A 81 11.29 -1.53 7.79
N GLU A 82 12.21 -1.90 6.91
CA GLU A 82 12.89 -0.96 5.99
C GLU A 82 11.98 -0.54 4.84
N LEU A 83 11.06 -1.41 4.43
CA LEU A 83 10.07 -1.11 3.40
C LEU A 83 8.87 -0.31 3.93
N ALA A 84 8.67 -0.25 5.25
CA ALA A 84 7.57 0.53 5.84
C ALA A 84 7.72 2.02 5.52
N ASP A 85 6.62 2.63 5.04
CA ASP A 85 6.61 4.05 4.62
C ASP A 85 7.60 4.39 3.48
N THR A 86 8.11 3.38 2.73
CA THR A 86 9.05 3.58 1.62
C THR A 86 8.49 3.07 0.30
N VAL A 87 9.12 3.55 -0.77
CA VAL A 87 8.91 3.08 -2.15
C VAL A 87 10.29 2.77 -2.72
N VAL A 88 10.44 1.59 -3.29
CA VAL A 88 11.71 1.11 -3.82
C VAL A 88 11.56 0.63 -5.26
N ASP A 89 12.66 0.56 -6.00
CA ASP A 89 12.68 -0.14 -7.28
C ASP A 89 12.46 -1.65 -7.03
N PRO A 90 11.52 -2.30 -7.73
CA PRO A 90 11.30 -3.73 -7.56
C PRO A 90 12.54 -4.60 -7.82
N VAL A 91 13.49 -4.11 -8.63
CA VAL A 91 14.77 -4.81 -8.85
C VAL A 91 15.59 -4.95 -7.59
N ASP A 92 15.51 -3.96 -6.68
CA ASP A 92 16.27 -3.96 -5.43
C ASP A 92 15.78 -5.05 -4.46
N VAL A 93 14.50 -5.44 -4.55
CA VAL A 93 13.86 -6.40 -3.63
C VAL A 93 13.53 -7.75 -4.26
N LEU A 94 13.49 -7.85 -5.60
CA LEU A 94 13.16 -9.07 -6.35
C LEU A 94 14.33 -9.56 -7.22
N GLY A 95 15.39 -8.76 -7.31
CA GLY A 95 16.56 -9.07 -8.11
C GLY A 95 16.33 -8.88 -9.62
N PRO A 96 17.34 -9.28 -10.43
CA PRO A 96 17.37 -9.02 -11.88
C PRO A 96 16.23 -9.71 -12.65
N GLY A 97 15.69 -10.81 -12.17
CA GLY A 97 14.56 -11.51 -12.79
C GLY A 97 13.28 -10.66 -12.90
N PHE A 98 13.21 -9.54 -12.18
CA PHE A 98 12.11 -8.59 -12.33
C PHE A 98 12.19 -7.82 -13.66
N ARG A 99 13.40 -7.50 -14.16
CA ARG A 99 13.58 -6.86 -15.47
C ARG A 99 13.14 -7.81 -16.59
N GLU A 100 13.52 -9.09 -16.51
CA GLU A 100 13.11 -10.12 -17.47
C GLU A 100 11.58 -10.24 -17.53
N LEU A 101 10.91 -10.24 -16.36
CA LEU A 101 9.46 -10.24 -16.29
C LEU A 101 8.86 -9.00 -16.97
N THR A 102 9.40 -7.81 -16.72
CA THR A 102 8.88 -6.58 -17.30
C THR A 102 9.02 -6.56 -18.83
N GLU A 103 10.12 -7.07 -19.39
CA GLU A 103 10.32 -7.23 -20.82
C GLU A 103 9.36 -8.24 -21.43
N ALA A 104 9.18 -9.39 -20.78
CA ALA A 104 8.21 -10.40 -21.20
C ALA A 104 6.78 -9.87 -21.21
N LEU A 105 6.39 -9.07 -20.22
CA LEU A 105 5.07 -8.43 -20.15
C LEU A 105 4.83 -7.43 -21.27
N ARG A 106 5.88 -6.70 -21.69
CA ARG A 106 5.80 -5.80 -22.86
C ARG A 106 5.58 -6.57 -24.16
N ALA A 107 6.26 -7.69 -24.31
CA ALA A 107 6.19 -8.53 -25.50
C ALA A 107 4.93 -9.40 -25.58
N ALA A 108 4.23 -9.60 -24.45
CA ALA A 108 3.07 -10.47 -24.40
C ALA A 108 1.89 -9.92 -25.22
N PRO A 109 1.23 -10.80 -26.04
CA PRO A 109 0.23 -10.36 -27.02
C PRO A 109 -1.07 -9.86 -26.37
N ASP A 110 -1.45 -10.40 -25.23
CA ASP A 110 -2.74 -10.14 -24.59
C ASP A 110 -2.67 -10.20 -23.05
N TRP A 111 -3.75 -9.87 -22.40
CA TRP A 111 -3.86 -9.90 -20.94
C TRP A 111 -3.77 -11.30 -20.32
N PRO A 112 -4.40 -12.34 -20.88
CA PRO A 112 -4.22 -13.73 -20.39
C PRO A 112 -2.75 -14.14 -20.35
N ALA A 113 -1.99 -13.88 -21.42
CA ALA A 113 -0.56 -14.17 -21.45
C ALA A 113 0.22 -13.37 -20.38
N ARG A 114 -0.12 -12.08 -20.18
CA ARG A 114 0.48 -11.27 -19.12
C ARG A 114 0.21 -11.82 -17.73
N PHE A 115 -1.02 -12.20 -17.42
CA PHE A 115 -1.35 -12.81 -16.14
C PHE A 115 -0.62 -14.14 -15.93
N ALA A 116 -0.51 -14.99 -16.94
CA ALA A 116 0.24 -16.24 -16.84
C ALA A 116 1.75 -16.00 -16.55
N LEU A 117 2.34 -14.94 -17.10
CA LEU A 117 3.72 -14.54 -16.80
C LEU A 117 3.86 -14.07 -15.35
N VAL A 118 2.92 -13.27 -14.86
CA VAL A 118 2.88 -12.80 -13.45
C VAL A 118 2.74 -13.99 -12.51
N ASP A 119 1.80 -14.90 -12.75
CA ASP A 119 1.58 -16.09 -11.94
C ASP A 119 2.84 -16.96 -11.88
N SER A 120 3.48 -17.18 -13.03
CA SER A 120 4.73 -17.95 -13.12
C SER A 120 5.86 -17.29 -12.33
N ALA A 121 5.96 -15.96 -12.38
CA ALA A 121 6.96 -15.21 -11.61
C ALA A 121 6.69 -15.30 -10.10
N LEU A 122 5.45 -15.12 -9.67
CA LEU A 122 5.05 -15.25 -8.25
C LEU A 122 5.36 -16.65 -7.71
N VAL A 123 5.03 -17.70 -8.46
CA VAL A 123 5.36 -19.09 -8.09
C VAL A 123 6.88 -19.29 -7.99
N ARG A 124 7.65 -18.77 -8.93
CA ARG A 124 9.11 -18.86 -8.90
C ARG A 124 9.68 -18.16 -7.68
N TRP A 125 9.30 -16.91 -7.41
CA TRP A 125 9.77 -16.15 -6.24
C TRP A 125 9.39 -16.83 -4.93
N THR A 126 8.16 -17.37 -4.83
CA THR A 126 7.72 -18.10 -3.63
C THR A 126 8.52 -19.40 -3.40
N ARG A 127 8.89 -20.09 -4.48
CA ARG A 127 9.71 -21.31 -4.40
C ARG A 127 11.17 -21.01 -4.06
N SER A 128 11.69 -19.87 -4.53
CA SER A 128 13.06 -19.42 -4.22
C SER A 128 13.17 -18.79 -2.84
N ALA A 129 12.02 -18.47 -2.22
CA ALA A 129 11.98 -17.89 -0.89
C ALA A 129 12.61 -18.85 0.13
N HIS A 130 13.40 -18.30 1.03
CA HIS A 130 14.06 -19.09 2.09
C HIS A 130 12.99 -19.74 2.97
N LEU A 131 13.05 -21.08 3.09
CA LEU A 131 12.10 -21.90 3.86
C LEU A 131 11.92 -21.49 5.33
N GLY A 132 12.79 -20.64 5.87
CA GLY A 132 12.73 -20.11 7.24
C GLY A 132 11.95 -18.80 7.41
N ARG A 133 11.45 -18.18 6.34
CA ARG A 133 10.74 -16.89 6.39
C ARG A 133 9.22 -17.00 6.51
N SER A 134 8.66 -18.20 6.56
CA SER A 134 7.23 -18.36 6.82
C SER A 134 6.89 -17.90 8.23
N PRO A 135 5.83 -17.09 8.42
CA PRO A 135 5.42 -16.67 9.75
C PRO A 135 4.99 -17.86 10.59
N ALA A 136 5.31 -17.84 11.88
CA ALA A 136 4.79 -18.84 12.81
C ALA A 136 3.24 -18.79 12.83
N GLY A 137 2.60 -19.93 13.06
CA GLY A 137 1.15 -20.03 13.13
C GLY A 137 0.52 -19.05 14.13
N GLU A 138 1.19 -18.86 15.27
CA GLU A 138 0.79 -17.90 16.31
C GLU A 138 0.79 -16.45 15.82
N LEU A 139 1.74 -16.09 14.94
CA LEU A 139 1.82 -14.74 14.38
C LEU A 139 0.68 -14.49 13.37
N LEU A 140 0.34 -15.51 12.58
CA LEU A 140 -0.84 -15.45 11.70
C LEU A 140 -2.13 -15.41 12.52
N GLY A 141 -2.20 -16.14 13.63
CA GLY A 141 -3.30 -16.08 14.59
C GLY A 141 -3.46 -14.67 15.19
N ALA A 142 -2.35 -14.03 15.56
CA ALA A 142 -2.36 -12.64 16.04
C ALA A 142 -2.82 -11.66 14.97
N TRP A 143 -2.36 -11.82 13.74
CA TRP A 143 -2.86 -11.02 12.61
C TRP A 143 -4.37 -11.18 12.42
N ASP A 144 -4.85 -12.40 12.44
CA ASP A 144 -6.26 -12.71 12.26
C ASP A 144 -7.15 -12.14 13.38
N LEU A 145 -6.69 -12.21 14.64
CA LEU A 145 -7.33 -11.53 15.77
C LEU A 145 -7.40 -10.01 15.58
N LEU A 146 -6.31 -9.42 15.10
CA LEU A 146 -6.23 -7.98 14.81
C LEU A 146 -7.23 -7.56 13.73
N VAL A 147 -7.36 -8.36 12.67
CA VAL A 147 -8.30 -8.12 11.57
C VAL A 147 -9.75 -8.33 12.03
N ARG A 148 -10.05 -9.45 12.70
CA ARG A 148 -11.41 -9.75 13.21
C ARG A 148 -11.91 -8.72 14.23
N SER A 149 -11.01 -8.22 15.07
CA SER A 149 -11.36 -7.12 16.01
C SER A 149 -11.51 -5.77 15.31
N ALA A 150 -11.31 -5.73 13.98
CA ALA A 150 -11.25 -4.47 13.21
C ALA A 150 -10.26 -3.46 13.81
N GLY A 151 -9.14 -3.95 14.39
CA GLY A 151 -8.11 -3.13 15.01
C GLY A 151 -8.47 -2.51 16.35
N THR A 152 -9.47 -3.03 17.04
CA THR A 152 -9.86 -2.55 18.39
C THR A 152 -9.19 -3.32 19.52
N ILE A 153 -8.67 -4.54 19.28
CA ILE A 153 -7.93 -5.31 20.27
C ILE A 153 -6.69 -4.56 20.76
N THR A 154 -6.43 -4.63 22.07
CA THR A 154 -5.22 -4.01 22.63
C THR A 154 -3.98 -4.85 22.36
N VAL A 155 -2.81 -4.23 22.32
CA VAL A 155 -1.53 -4.96 22.16
C VAL A 155 -1.31 -5.94 23.30
N ARG A 156 -1.78 -5.60 24.50
CA ARG A 156 -1.71 -6.46 25.68
C ARG A 156 -2.54 -7.74 25.49
N ASP A 157 -3.79 -7.59 25.06
CA ASP A 157 -4.69 -8.73 24.86
C ASP A 157 -4.23 -9.61 23.69
N LEU A 158 -3.68 -8.98 22.63
CA LEU A 158 -3.09 -9.68 21.51
C LEU A 158 -1.86 -10.50 21.95
N ALA A 159 -0.99 -9.94 22.78
CA ALA A 159 0.16 -10.63 23.34
C ALA A 159 -0.27 -11.79 24.27
N ALA A 160 -1.29 -11.56 25.11
CA ALA A 160 -1.85 -12.62 25.97
C ALA A 160 -2.42 -13.78 25.15
N ALA A 161 -3.10 -13.51 24.04
CA ALA A 161 -3.68 -14.54 23.17
C ALA A 161 -2.62 -15.42 22.46
N THR A 162 -1.40 -14.89 22.26
CA THR A 162 -0.28 -15.63 21.66
C THR A 162 0.65 -16.27 22.68
N GLY A 163 0.50 -15.97 23.96
CA GLY A 163 1.44 -16.38 24.98
C GLY A 163 2.80 -15.64 24.96
N TRP A 164 2.90 -14.56 24.18
CA TRP A 164 4.15 -13.79 24.02
C TRP A 164 4.17 -12.53 24.88
N SER A 165 5.36 -12.03 25.18
CA SER A 165 5.50 -10.68 25.72
C SER A 165 5.14 -9.64 24.64
N GLN A 166 4.65 -8.47 25.04
CA GLN A 166 4.32 -7.38 24.11
C GLN A 166 5.55 -6.99 23.29
N ARG A 167 6.73 -6.95 23.89
CA ARG A 167 7.98 -6.62 23.19
C ARG A 167 8.34 -7.65 22.10
N HIS A 168 8.17 -8.93 22.37
CA HIS A 168 8.42 -10.00 21.40
C HIS A 168 7.44 -9.90 20.23
N LEU A 169 6.14 -9.76 20.53
CA LEU A 169 5.10 -9.57 19.54
C LEU A 169 5.38 -8.35 18.64
N GLU A 170 5.74 -7.20 19.23
CA GLU A 170 6.06 -6.00 18.46
C GLU A 170 7.26 -6.18 17.53
N ASN A 171 8.30 -6.89 17.97
CA ASN A 171 9.48 -7.16 17.15
C ASN A 171 9.12 -8.06 15.96
N LEU A 172 8.39 -9.15 16.18
CA LEU A 172 7.92 -10.04 15.11
C LEU A 172 7.02 -9.30 14.09
N PHE A 173 6.14 -8.44 14.58
CA PHE A 173 5.28 -7.64 13.71
C PHE A 173 6.08 -6.65 12.86
N ARG A 174 7.12 -6.00 13.42
CA ARG A 174 8.00 -5.11 12.64
C ARG A 174 8.79 -5.89 11.60
N GLU A 175 9.34 -7.03 12.00
CA GLU A 175 10.16 -7.87 11.12
C GLU A 175 9.35 -8.38 9.92
N GLN A 176 8.18 -8.99 10.17
CA GLN A 176 7.43 -9.72 9.15
C GLN A 176 6.34 -8.90 8.47
N PHE A 177 5.83 -7.85 9.11
CA PHE A 177 4.78 -6.99 8.53
C PHE A 177 5.24 -5.55 8.31
N GLY A 178 6.42 -5.18 8.82
CA GLY A 178 6.97 -3.84 8.68
C GLY A 178 6.47 -2.82 9.70
N LEU A 179 5.39 -3.10 10.41
CA LEU A 179 4.74 -2.19 11.35
C LEU A 179 4.45 -2.87 12.68
N THR A 180 4.39 -2.07 13.76
CA THR A 180 3.93 -2.59 15.06
C THR A 180 2.44 -2.95 15.04
N PRO A 181 1.96 -3.84 15.92
CA PRO A 181 0.54 -4.18 16.04
C PRO A 181 -0.35 -2.92 16.19
N LYS A 182 0.10 -1.94 16.99
CA LYS A 182 -0.62 -0.68 17.21
C LYS A 182 -0.78 0.15 15.92
N ARG A 183 0.27 0.22 15.07
CA ARG A 183 0.20 0.93 13.79
C ARG A 183 -0.70 0.21 12.79
N LEU A 184 -0.64 -1.12 12.75
CA LEU A 184 -1.52 -1.94 11.92
C LEU A 184 -2.99 -1.82 12.36
N ALA A 185 -3.26 -1.89 13.66
CA ALA A 185 -4.59 -1.67 14.23
C ALA A 185 -5.19 -0.33 13.78
N ARG A 186 -4.37 0.74 13.78
CA ARG A 186 -4.76 2.06 13.30
C ARG A 186 -5.16 2.04 11.82
N ILE A 187 -4.38 1.39 10.96
CA ILE A 187 -4.69 1.26 9.52
C ILE A 187 -5.98 0.47 9.31
N ILE A 188 -6.15 -0.65 10.01
CA ILE A 188 -7.35 -1.50 9.91
C ILE A 188 -8.60 -0.72 10.33
N ARG A 189 -8.54 0.00 11.46
CA ARG A 189 -9.66 0.86 11.90
C ARG A 189 -10.01 1.92 10.87
N LEU A 190 -9.01 2.59 10.29
CA LEU A 190 -9.23 3.61 9.27
C LEU A 190 -9.81 3.02 7.97
N ARG A 191 -9.38 1.82 7.55
CA ARG A 191 -9.99 1.13 6.41
C ARG A 191 -11.47 0.80 6.66
N ARG A 192 -11.82 0.36 7.87
CA ARG A 192 -13.21 0.16 8.27
C ARG A 192 -13.99 1.48 8.26
N ALA A 193 -13.43 2.54 8.84
CA ALA A 193 -14.04 3.86 8.85
C ALA A 193 -14.29 4.37 7.43
N LEU A 194 -13.33 4.21 6.53
CA LEU A 194 -13.47 4.58 5.13
C LEU A 194 -14.65 3.86 4.46
N ARG A 195 -14.78 2.54 4.68
CA ARG A 195 -15.93 1.77 4.14
C ARG A 195 -17.26 2.30 4.64
N LEU A 196 -17.40 2.57 5.95
CA LEU A 196 -18.61 3.12 6.53
C LEU A 196 -18.96 4.51 5.99
N LEU A 197 -17.95 5.39 5.86
CA LEU A 197 -18.14 6.73 5.28
C LEU A 197 -18.60 6.65 3.82
N ILE A 198 -18.04 5.71 3.05
CA ILE A 198 -18.41 5.48 1.65
C ILE A 198 -19.85 4.99 1.50
N THR A 199 -20.32 4.17 2.44
CA THR A 199 -21.71 3.66 2.45
C THR A 199 -22.69 4.65 3.07
N GLY A 200 -22.27 5.88 3.39
CA GLY A 200 -23.14 6.97 3.83
C GLY A 200 -23.32 7.07 5.36
N THR A 201 -22.57 6.28 6.14
CA THR A 201 -22.58 6.42 7.62
C THR A 201 -22.03 7.79 7.99
N THR A 202 -22.66 8.46 8.96
CA THR A 202 -22.18 9.78 9.41
C THR A 202 -20.78 9.71 10.01
N PRO A 203 -19.97 10.79 9.96
CA PRO A 203 -18.65 10.80 10.58
C PRO A 203 -18.68 10.53 12.09
N ALA A 204 -19.73 10.97 12.80
CA ALA A 204 -19.90 10.74 14.25
C ALA A 204 -20.16 9.25 14.52
N ASP A 205 -21.12 8.64 13.81
CA ASP A 205 -21.44 7.21 13.96
C ASP A 205 -20.26 6.33 13.53
N THR A 206 -19.55 6.75 12.48
CA THR A 206 -18.34 6.06 12.01
C THR A 206 -17.25 6.10 13.08
N ALA A 207 -17.02 7.23 13.73
CA ALA A 207 -16.05 7.36 14.79
C ALA A 207 -16.38 6.39 15.94
N TYR A 208 -17.62 6.39 16.39
CA TYR A 208 -18.08 5.47 17.42
C TYR A 208 -17.93 4.00 17.03
N ALA A 209 -18.42 3.61 15.84
CA ALA A 209 -18.38 2.25 15.34
C ALA A 209 -16.95 1.70 15.15
N CYS A 210 -15.98 2.58 14.92
CA CYS A 210 -14.57 2.22 14.71
C CYS A 210 -13.69 2.41 15.95
N GLY A 211 -14.26 2.78 17.10
CA GLY A 211 -13.52 2.93 18.36
C GLY A 211 -12.57 4.14 18.39
N PHE A 212 -12.95 5.23 17.69
CA PHE A 212 -12.34 6.54 17.88
C PHE A 212 -13.05 7.26 19.04
N SER A 213 -12.33 8.12 19.77
CA SER A 213 -12.92 8.86 20.89
C SER A 213 -14.07 9.80 20.45
N ASP A 214 -13.90 10.38 19.28
CA ASP A 214 -14.86 11.34 18.69
C ASP A 214 -14.60 11.53 17.18
N GLN A 215 -15.45 12.33 16.54
CA GLN A 215 -15.32 12.67 15.13
C GLN A 215 -14.02 13.43 14.80
N ALA A 216 -13.53 14.27 15.70
CA ALA A 216 -12.31 15.04 15.47
C ALA A 216 -11.09 14.12 15.47
N HIS A 217 -11.04 13.15 16.37
CA HIS A 217 -10.01 12.10 16.38
C HIS A 217 -10.03 11.29 15.07
N LEU A 218 -11.20 10.82 14.64
CA LEU A 218 -11.33 10.15 13.33
C LEU A 218 -10.81 11.02 12.18
N THR A 219 -11.19 12.30 12.14
CA THR A 219 -10.80 13.25 11.10
C THR A 219 -9.28 13.44 11.05
N ASN A 220 -8.66 13.60 12.21
CA ASN A 220 -7.21 13.78 12.33
C ASN A 220 -6.46 12.52 11.89
N GLU A 221 -6.86 11.34 12.35
CA GLU A 221 -6.28 10.07 11.97
C GLU A 221 -6.44 9.79 10.47
N PHE A 222 -7.62 10.07 9.93
CA PHE A 222 -7.91 9.92 8.51
C PHE A 222 -7.05 10.87 7.66
N THR A 223 -6.95 12.16 8.06
CA THR A 223 -6.15 13.16 7.36
C THR A 223 -4.66 12.79 7.37
N ALA A 224 -4.15 12.29 8.48
CA ALA A 224 -2.77 11.85 8.60
C ALA A 224 -2.44 10.68 7.66
N LEU A 225 -3.38 9.72 7.48
CA LEU A 225 -3.17 8.54 6.64
C LEU A 225 -3.46 8.80 5.16
N VAL A 226 -4.51 9.59 4.86
CA VAL A 226 -5.05 9.79 3.49
C VAL A 226 -4.55 11.11 2.87
N GLY A 227 -4.01 12.03 3.68
CA GLY A 227 -3.51 13.33 3.21
C GLY A 227 -4.58 14.41 3.06
N MET A 228 -5.85 14.09 3.27
CA MET A 228 -6.97 15.03 3.20
C MET A 228 -8.11 14.63 4.14
N PRO A 229 -8.94 15.59 4.61
CA PRO A 229 -10.08 15.29 5.46
C PRO A 229 -11.13 14.39 4.78
N PRO A 230 -11.90 13.58 5.56
CA PRO A 230 -12.91 12.66 5.03
C PRO A 230 -13.91 13.30 4.07
N ARG A 231 -14.44 14.50 4.40
CA ARG A 231 -15.41 15.22 3.54
C ARG A 231 -14.83 15.55 2.17
N ARG A 232 -13.57 16.02 2.13
CA ARG A 232 -12.89 16.35 0.86
C ARG A 232 -12.61 15.08 0.05
N PHE A 233 -12.20 14.01 0.72
CA PHE A 233 -11.96 12.71 0.09
C PHE A 233 -13.25 12.15 -0.56
N LEU A 234 -14.37 12.19 0.16
CA LEU A 234 -15.65 11.69 -0.35
C LEU A 234 -16.19 12.56 -1.51
N ALA A 235 -15.98 13.88 -1.45
CA ALA A 235 -16.37 14.79 -2.53
C ALA A 235 -15.53 14.57 -3.81
N ALA A 236 -14.23 14.36 -3.66
CA ALA A 236 -13.32 14.10 -4.79
C ALA A 236 -13.58 12.74 -5.46
N ARG A 237 -14.16 11.78 -4.73
CA ARG A 237 -14.43 10.42 -5.19
C ARG A 237 -15.49 10.34 -6.32
N GLY A 238 -16.35 11.35 -6.48
CA GLY A 238 -17.31 11.39 -7.57
C GLY A 238 -16.67 11.43 -8.97
N THR A 239 -15.34 11.61 -9.05
CA THR A 239 -14.59 11.76 -10.30
C THR A 239 -13.60 10.62 -10.58
N GLU A 240 -13.16 9.84 -9.55
CA GLU A 240 -12.23 8.73 -9.76
C GLU A 240 -12.51 7.58 -8.77
N GLY A 241 -12.53 6.35 -9.27
CA GLY A 241 -12.70 5.14 -8.44
C GLY A 241 -11.54 4.93 -7.48
N LEU A 242 -11.83 4.39 -6.28
CA LEU A 242 -10.77 3.93 -5.36
C LEU A 242 -10.02 2.75 -5.97
N PRO A 243 -8.72 2.64 -5.68
CA PRO A 243 -7.98 1.41 -5.95
C PRO A 243 -8.73 0.21 -5.35
N SER A 244 -8.88 -0.87 -6.12
CA SER A 244 -9.68 -2.04 -5.74
C SER A 244 -9.25 -2.66 -4.40
N HIS A 245 -7.96 -2.58 -4.07
CA HIS A 245 -7.40 -3.08 -2.80
C HIS A 245 -7.81 -2.28 -1.54
N TRP A 246 -8.42 -1.09 -1.71
CA TRP A 246 -8.97 -0.32 -0.58
C TRP A 246 -10.39 -0.76 -0.23
N VAL A 247 -11.07 -1.43 -1.15
CA VAL A 247 -12.48 -1.83 -1.05
C VAL A 247 -12.62 -3.34 -0.76
N ALA A 248 -11.68 -4.15 -1.24
CA ALA A 248 -11.65 -5.60 -1.04
C ALA A 248 -11.06 -5.95 0.34
N GLY A 249 -11.80 -6.67 1.16
CA GLY A 249 -11.36 -7.22 2.44
C GLY A 249 -12.50 -7.59 3.33
#